data_1df037e172d470fed9129ff63e0fcbc1
#
_entry.id   1df037e172d470fed9129ff63e0fcbc1
#
_cell.length_a   1.000
_cell.length_b   1.000
_cell.length_c   1.000
_cell.angle_alpha   90.00
_cell.angle_beta   90.00
_cell.angle_gamma   90.00
#
_symmetry.space_group_name_H-M   'P 1'
#
loop_
_entity.id
_entity.type
_entity.pdbx_description
1 polymer ?
#
loop_
_entity_poly.entity_id
_entity_poly.type
_entity_poly.pdbx_seq_one_letter_code
_entity_poly.pdbx_strand_id
1 'polypeptide(L)'
;MYKKCPIHIGNPNRMGLNRIYALDLAKEIGLKVPEYAVITNYNQLTELNNISDKFVSKAISNGIYDFFGHDAYYTYTEARNKADFANKNIKLFPSLVMNLVEKRFEIRSFYLNGKFYSMAIFSQRNKQTSVDFRKYCTELPNKNEPFKLPNGIEKKLDKLYKKLDLNTGSADFIVDKEGNYVFLEINPIGQFQMTSLPCNYNLEQKIANYLVYGH
;
A
#
# COMPACT_ATOMS: atom_id res chain seq x y z
N MET A 1 15.72 14.92 -19.99
CA MET A 1 16.69 15.19 -18.89
C MET A 1 16.89 13.97 -17.98
N TYR A 2 15.84 13.37 -17.43
CA TYR A 2 15.89 12.20 -16.53
C TYR A 2 16.72 11.02 -17.08
N LYS A 3 16.51 10.60 -18.34
CA LYS A 3 17.26 9.49 -18.96
C LYS A 3 18.77 9.77 -19.19
N LYS A 4 19.22 11.00 -19.00
CA LYS A 4 20.64 11.38 -19.12
C LYS A 4 21.41 11.26 -17.79
N CYS A 5 20.70 11.08 -16.66
CA CYS A 5 21.33 10.86 -15.38
C CYS A 5 21.59 9.35 -15.20
N PRO A 6 22.84 8.90 -15.13
CA PRO A 6 23.16 7.48 -14.99
C PRO A 6 22.70 6.91 -13.64
N ILE A 7 22.71 7.73 -12.60
CA ILE A 7 22.21 7.39 -11.25
C ILE A 7 21.02 8.28 -10.96
N HIS A 8 19.90 7.68 -10.63
CA HIS A 8 18.66 8.39 -10.30
C HIS A 8 17.78 7.57 -9.37
N ILE A 9 16.86 8.23 -8.69
CA ILE A 9 15.86 7.62 -7.83
C ILE A 9 14.48 7.96 -8.37
N GLY A 10 13.63 6.95 -8.49
CA GLY A 10 12.29 7.06 -9.02
C GLY A 10 12.24 7.21 -10.53
N ASN A 11 11.03 7.08 -11.05
CA ASN A 11 10.73 7.30 -12.47
C ASN A 11 9.53 8.24 -12.58
N PRO A 12 9.71 9.49 -13.05
CA PRO A 12 8.62 10.47 -13.10
C PRO A 12 7.44 9.99 -13.98
N ASN A 13 7.69 9.11 -14.95
CA ASN A 13 6.63 8.53 -15.77
C ASN A 13 5.85 7.41 -15.07
N ARG A 14 6.26 7.00 -13.87
CA ARG A 14 5.63 5.93 -13.06
C ARG A 14 5.02 6.44 -11.76
N MET A 15 4.98 7.75 -11.55
CA MET A 15 4.41 8.34 -10.32
C MET A 15 2.90 8.05 -10.17
N GLY A 16 2.17 7.96 -11.28
CA GLY A 16 0.76 7.57 -11.33
C GLY A 16 0.58 6.07 -11.54
N LEU A 17 1.18 5.22 -10.71
CA LEU A 17 1.07 3.77 -10.83
C LEU A 17 -0.39 3.31 -10.76
N ASN A 18 -0.81 2.53 -11.76
CA ASN A 18 -2.11 1.87 -11.76
C ASN A 18 -2.10 0.74 -10.71
N ARG A 19 -2.92 0.90 -9.65
CA ARG A 19 -2.99 -0.06 -8.53
C ARG A 19 -3.45 -1.44 -8.98
N ILE A 20 -4.42 -1.51 -9.89
CA ILE A 20 -4.96 -2.79 -10.40
C ILE A 20 -3.85 -3.53 -11.14
N TYR A 21 -3.14 -2.85 -12.02
CA TYR A 21 -2.01 -3.44 -12.74
C TYR A 21 -0.92 -3.95 -11.80
N ALA A 22 -0.61 -3.21 -10.73
CA ALA A 22 0.35 -3.65 -9.73
C ALA A 22 -0.13 -4.90 -8.95
N LEU A 23 -1.43 -5.00 -8.64
CA LEU A 23 -2.02 -6.17 -8.00
C LEU A 23 -2.01 -7.40 -8.92
N ASP A 24 -2.35 -7.22 -10.22
CA ASP A 24 -2.30 -8.29 -11.22
C ASP A 24 -0.88 -8.85 -11.36
N LEU A 25 0.11 -7.98 -11.52
CA LEU A 25 1.51 -8.39 -11.57
C LEU A 25 1.99 -9.06 -10.30
N ALA A 26 1.57 -8.57 -9.13
CA ALA A 26 1.92 -9.17 -7.85
C ALA A 26 1.37 -10.60 -7.74
N LYS A 27 0.11 -10.82 -8.16
CA LYS A 27 -0.54 -12.14 -8.23
C LYS A 27 0.19 -13.07 -9.20
N GLU A 28 0.56 -12.58 -10.39
CA GLU A 28 1.33 -13.32 -11.40
C GLU A 28 2.70 -13.78 -10.89
N ILE A 29 3.38 -12.94 -10.09
CA ILE A 29 4.69 -13.25 -9.48
C ILE A 29 4.54 -14.22 -8.30
N GLY A 30 3.30 -14.48 -7.83
CA GLY A 30 2.99 -15.36 -6.72
C GLY A 30 3.04 -14.68 -5.35
N LEU A 31 2.87 -13.37 -5.27
CA LEU A 31 2.52 -12.70 -4.02
C LEU A 31 1.03 -12.96 -3.72
N LYS A 32 0.69 -13.19 -2.45
CA LYS A 32 -0.71 -13.24 -2.02
C LYS A 32 -1.28 -11.82 -2.08
N VAL A 33 -2.41 -11.64 -2.74
CA VAL A 33 -3.16 -10.38 -2.80
C VAL A 33 -4.59 -10.62 -2.31
N PRO A 34 -5.31 -9.64 -1.77
CA PRO A 34 -6.74 -9.80 -1.50
C PRO A 34 -7.49 -10.01 -2.81
N GLU A 35 -8.60 -10.72 -2.79
CA GLU A 35 -9.52 -10.70 -3.95
C GLU A 35 -10.08 -9.29 -4.12
N TYR A 36 -10.19 -8.85 -5.36
CA TYR A 36 -10.62 -7.50 -5.70
C TYR A 36 -11.45 -7.46 -7.00
N ALA A 37 -12.23 -6.40 -7.13
CA ALA A 37 -13.01 -6.10 -8.33
C ALA A 37 -13.17 -4.58 -8.49
N VAL A 38 -13.49 -4.13 -9.70
CA VAL A 38 -13.91 -2.76 -9.97
C VAL A 38 -15.41 -2.75 -10.16
N ILE A 39 -16.10 -1.89 -9.43
CA ILE A 39 -17.55 -1.73 -9.53
C ILE A 39 -17.90 -0.29 -9.89
N THR A 40 -19.04 -0.13 -10.56
CA THR A 40 -19.67 1.15 -10.91
C THR A 40 -21.08 1.28 -10.32
N ASN A 41 -21.57 0.21 -9.69
CA ASN A 41 -22.85 0.15 -9.01
C ASN A 41 -22.76 -0.84 -7.84
N TYR A 42 -23.37 -0.53 -6.71
CA TYR A 42 -23.37 -1.42 -5.54
C TYR A 42 -24.09 -2.76 -5.78
N ASN A 43 -25.05 -2.83 -6.68
CA ASN A 43 -25.70 -4.11 -7.00
C ASN A 43 -24.70 -5.16 -7.52
N GLN A 44 -23.62 -4.73 -8.18
CA GLN A 44 -22.57 -5.62 -8.63
C GLN A 44 -21.88 -6.39 -7.49
N LEU A 45 -21.87 -5.83 -6.25
CA LEU A 45 -21.31 -6.52 -5.10
C LEU A 45 -22.04 -7.83 -4.76
N THR A 46 -23.34 -7.92 -5.02
CA THR A 46 -24.13 -9.13 -4.75
C THR A 46 -23.84 -10.22 -5.74
N GLU A 47 -23.39 -9.86 -6.94
CA GLU A 47 -23.03 -10.78 -8.04
C GLU A 47 -21.59 -11.31 -7.92
N LEU A 48 -20.73 -10.58 -7.16
CA LEU A 48 -19.33 -10.94 -6.98
C LEU A 48 -19.14 -11.97 -5.85
N ASN A 49 -19.11 -13.26 -6.21
CA ASN A 49 -18.92 -14.35 -5.26
C ASN A 49 -17.51 -14.39 -4.64
N ASN A 50 -16.52 -13.81 -5.31
CA ASN A 50 -15.12 -13.72 -4.85
C ASN A 50 -14.88 -12.57 -3.84
N ILE A 51 -15.82 -11.64 -3.71
CA ILE A 51 -15.74 -10.57 -2.69
C ILE A 51 -16.55 -10.99 -1.46
N SER A 52 -15.88 -11.02 -0.30
CA SER A 52 -16.49 -11.39 0.98
C SER A 52 -17.52 -10.36 1.46
N ASP A 53 -18.33 -10.73 2.45
CA ASP A 53 -19.34 -9.84 3.03
C ASP A 53 -18.73 -8.56 3.59
N LYS A 54 -17.53 -8.67 4.18
CA LYS A 54 -16.74 -7.50 4.62
C LYS A 54 -15.70 -7.17 3.56
N PHE A 55 -15.73 -5.94 3.11
CA PHE A 55 -14.82 -5.43 2.09
C PHE A 55 -14.31 -4.03 2.43
N VAL A 56 -13.30 -3.59 1.73
CA VAL A 56 -12.81 -2.21 1.74
C VAL A 56 -12.98 -1.61 0.35
N SER A 57 -13.33 -0.32 0.29
CA SER A 57 -13.35 0.44 -0.95
C SER A 57 -12.16 1.39 -0.96
N LYS A 58 -11.51 1.48 -2.12
CA LYS A 58 -10.34 2.35 -2.36
C LYS A 58 -10.49 3.07 -3.70
N ALA A 59 -9.85 4.23 -3.82
CA ALA A 59 -9.64 4.86 -5.12
C ALA A 59 -8.78 3.95 -6.01
N ILE A 60 -9.09 3.88 -7.31
CA ILE A 60 -8.30 3.10 -8.30
C ILE A 60 -6.92 3.71 -8.47
N SER A 61 -6.84 5.04 -8.46
CA SER A 61 -5.60 5.81 -8.51
C SER A 61 -5.30 6.44 -7.15
N ASN A 62 -4.52 7.51 -7.13
CA ASN A 62 -4.27 8.27 -5.90
C ASN A 62 -5.58 8.78 -5.30
N GLY A 63 -5.71 8.64 -3.98
CA GLY A 63 -6.84 9.22 -3.25
C GLY A 63 -6.83 10.75 -3.35
N ILE A 64 -7.97 11.35 -3.05
CA ILE A 64 -8.09 12.81 -2.99
C ILE A 64 -7.29 13.29 -1.76
N TYR A 65 -6.36 14.20 -2.00
CA TYR A 65 -5.70 15.02 -1.01
C TYR A 65 -6.01 16.46 -1.41
N ASP A 66 -6.90 17.09 -0.70
CA ASP A 66 -7.32 18.45 -1.02
C ASP A 66 -7.19 19.36 0.21
N PHE A 67 -6.81 20.60 -0.03
CA PHE A 67 -6.60 21.59 1.00
C PHE A 67 -7.47 22.80 0.71
N PHE A 68 -8.41 23.09 1.59
CA PHE A 68 -9.25 24.28 1.55
C PHE A 68 -8.91 25.17 2.75
N GLY A 69 -8.13 26.22 2.52
CA GLY A 69 -7.64 27.08 3.60
C GLY A 69 -6.73 26.32 4.56
N HIS A 70 -7.18 26.17 5.81
CA HIS A 70 -6.48 25.42 6.85
C HIS A 70 -6.95 23.95 6.98
N ASP A 71 -7.98 23.55 6.26
CA ASP A 71 -8.57 22.23 6.33
C ASP A 71 -7.95 21.30 5.29
N ALA A 72 -7.63 20.06 5.71
CA ALA A 72 -7.07 19.03 4.86
C ALA A 72 -8.07 17.86 4.73
N TYR A 73 -8.42 17.50 3.51
CA TYR A 73 -9.34 16.41 3.20
C TYR A 73 -8.57 15.23 2.66
N TYR A 74 -8.73 14.07 3.31
CA TYR A 74 -8.02 12.84 2.96
C TYR A 74 -9.01 11.71 2.68
N THR A 75 -8.72 10.90 1.66
CA THR A 75 -9.45 9.66 1.41
C THR A 75 -8.81 8.52 2.20
N TYR A 76 -9.53 8.00 3.19
CA TYR A 76 -9.11 6.83 3.96
C TYR A 76 -9.74 5.55 3.42
N THR A 77 -9.10 4.41 3.71
CA THR A 77 -9.70 3.10 3.51
C THR A 77 -10.74 2.84 4.60
N GLU A 78 -11.95 2.47 4.20
CA GLU A 78 -13.03 2.14 5.14
C GLU A 78 -13.54 0.72 4.91
N ALA A 79 -13.79 0.02 6.00
CA ALA A 79 -14.46 -1.27 5.96
C ALA A 79 -15.97 -1.07 5.84
N ARG A 80 -16.61 -1.86 5.00
CA ARG A 80 -18.05 -1.87 4.72
C ARG A 80 -18.57 -3.30 4.72
N ASN A 81 -19.88 -3.47 4.92
CA ASN A 81 -20.55 -4.76 4.74
C ASN A 81 -21.41 -4.73 3.49
N LYS A 82 -21.51 -5.83 2.75
CA LYS A 82 -22.39 -5.94 1.58
C LYS A 82 -23.84 -5.63 1.94
N ALA A 83 -24.29 -6.09 3.11
CA ALA A 83 -25.65 -5.88 3.60
C ALA A 83 -26.04 -4.38 3.69
N ASP A 84 -25.08 -3.49 3.96
CA ASP A 84 -25.32 -2.04 4.04
C ASP A 84 -25.77 -1.44 2.71
N PHE A 85 -25.54 -2.16 1.61
CA PHE A 85 -25.82 -1.74 0.23
C PHE A 85 -26.87 -2.62 -0.47
N ALA A 86 -27.40 -3.62 0.20
CA ALA A 86 -28.43 -4.47 -0.35
C ALA A 86 -29.62 -3.60 -0.81
N ASN A 87 -30.12 -3.87 -2.02
CA ASN A 87 -31.24 -3.16 -2.65
C ASN A 87 -31.03 -1.65 -2.93
N LYS A 88 -29.77 -1.16 -2.86
CA LYS A 88 -29.45 0.22 -3.20
C LYS A 88 -28.90 0.30 -4.62
N ASN A 89 -29.72 0.75 -5.57
CA ASN A 89 -29.26 1.02 -6.93
C ASN A 89 -28.49 2.36 -7.00
N ILE A 90 -27.35 2.40 -6.33
CA ILE A 90 -26.48 3.59 -6.29
C ILE A 90 -25.41 3.44 -7.35
N LYS A 91 -25.40 4.36 -8.32
CA LYS A 91 -24.30 4.49 -9.29
C LYS A 91 -23.08 5.09 -8.61
N LEU A 92 -21.91 4.57 -8.95
CA LEU A 92 -20.61 4.99 -8.43
C LEU A 92 -19.69 5.40 -9.57
N PHE A 93 -18.74 6.25 -9.29
CA PHE A 93 -17.52 6.26 -10.10
C PHE A 93 -16.84 4.91 -10.01
N PRO A 94 -16.12 4.46 -11.05
CA PRO A 94 -15.35 3.21 -10.97
C PRO A 94 -14.56 3.16 -9.67
N SER A 95 -14.86 2.19 -8.82
CA SER A 95 -14.30 2.04 -7.48
C SER A 95 -13.71 0.66 -7.30
N LEU A 96 -12.50 0.59 -6.74
CA LEU A 96 -11.86 -0.65 -6.38
C LEU A 96 -12.43 -1.16 -5.06
N VAL A 97 -12.98 -2.37 -5.07
CA VAL A 97 -13.39 -3.09 -3.87
C VAL A 97 -12.46 -4.29 -3.66
N MET A 98 -12.10 -4.54 -2.41
CA MET A 98 -11.17 -5.61 -2.04
C MET A 98 -11.68 -6.28 -0.77
N ASN A 99 -11.41 -7.59 -0.62
CA ASN A 99 -11.70 -8.29 0.63
C ASN A 99 -11.00 -7.60 1.81
N LEU A 100 -11.72 -7.43 2.91
CA LEU A 100 -11.12 -7.01 4.16
C LEU A 100 -10.26 -8.14 4.70
N VAL A 101 -8.96 -7.90 4.82
CA VAL A 101 -8.00 -8.84 5.42
C VAL A 101 -7.90 -8.54 6.92
N GLU A 102 -8.23 -9.52 7.76
CA GLU A 102 -8.02 -9.40 9.20
C GLU A 102 -6.53 -9.47 9.53
N LYS A 103 -6.01 -8.40 10.10
CA LYS A 103 -4.57 -8.23 10.29
C LYS A 103 -4.12 -8.49 11.72
N ARG A 104 -2.93 -9.08 11.86
CA ARG A 104 -2.13 -9.06 13.09
C ARG A 104 -1.36 -7.75 13.19
N PHE A 105 -0.69 -7.37 12.09
CA PHE A 105 0.03 -6.10 11.93
C PHE A 105 0.20 -5.79 10.45
N GLU A 106 0.63 -4.57 10.16
CA GLU A 106 0.96 -4.12 8.81
C GLU A 106 2.47 -4.05 8.65
N ILE A 107 2.93 -4.11 7.39
CA ILE A 107 4.34 -3.89 7.06
C ILE A 107 4.40 -2.82 5.98
N ARG A 108 5.24 -1.82 6.21
CA ARG A 108 5.69 -0.89 5.18
C ARG A 108 7.14 -1.18 4.87
N SER A 109 7.43 -1.46 3.60
CA SER A 109 8.76 -1.84 3.15
C SER A 109 9.27 -0.85 2.11
N PHE A 110 10.20 0.00 2.49
CA PHE A 110 10.89 0.89 1.57
C PHE A 110 11.92 0.12 0.75
N TYR A 111 11.91 0.33 -0.55
CA TYR A 111 12.83 -0.28 -1.52
C TYR A 111 13.77 0.76 -2.09
N LEU A 112 15.05 0.44 -2.15
CA LEU A 112 16.07 1.24 -2.81
C LEU A 112 16.99 0.30 -3.59
N ASN A 113 16.81 0.26 -4.90
CA ASN A 113 17.68 -0.45 -5.85
C ASN A 113 18.12 -1.85 -5.39
N GLY A 114 17.16 -2.73 -5.07
CA GLY A 114 17.41 -4.11 -4.62
C GLY A 114 17.52 -4.30 -3.10
N LYS A 115 17.57 -3.22 -2.31
CA LYS A 115 17.64 -3.28 -0.85
C LYS A 115 16.29 -2.94 -0.23
N PHE A 116 15.89 -3.68 0.81
CA PHE A 116 14.62 -3.49 1.52
C PHE A 116 14.86 -3.02 2.95
N TYR A 117 14.06 -2.06 3.37
CA TYR A 117 14.05 -1.50 4.72
C TYR A 117 12.60 -1.52 5.20
N SER A 118 12.28 -2.52 6.02
CA SER A 118 10.90 -2.80 6.38
C SER A 118 10.60 -2.44 7.83
N MET A 119 9.37 -2.02 8.07
CA MET A 119 8.84 -1.64 9.37
C MET A 119 7.53 -2.39 9.61
N ALA A 120 7.39 -3.02 10.77
CA ALA A 120 6.13 -3.54 11.27
C ALA A 120 5.37 -2.44 12.00
N ILE A 121 4.07 -2.32 11.72
CA ILE A 121 3.16 -1.31 12.27
C ILE A 121 2.04 -2.03 13.04
N PHE A 122 2.03 -1.87 14.36
CA PHE A 122 1.03 -2.47 15.24
C PHE A 122 -0.09 -1.46 15.50
N SER A 123 -1.08 -1.43 14.59
CA SER A 123 -2.21 -0.49 14.60
C SER A 123 -3.48 -1.03 15.27
N GLN A 124 -3.47 -2.29 15.77
CA GLN A 124 -4.66 -2.99 16.26
C GLN A 124 -5.10 -2.57 17.67
N ARG A 125 -4.28 -1.81 18.41
CA ARG A 125 -4.58 -1.34 19.76
C ARG A 125 -5.69 -0.31 19.82
N ASN A 126 -5.94 0.40 18.71
CA ASN A 126 -6.97 1.42 18.61
C ASN A 126 -7.95 1.07 17.47
N LYS A 127 -9.27 1.11 17.77
CA LYS A 127 -10.32 0.88 16.77
C LYS A 127 -10.22 1.84 15.57
N GLN A 128 -9.80 3.07 15.78
CA GLN A 128 -9.66 4.09 14.74
C GLN A 128 -8.60 3.71 13.70
N THR A 129 -7.46 3.12 14.13
CA THR A 129 -6.33 2.73 13.27
C THR A 129 -6.42 1.28 12.80
N SER A 130 -7.39 0.52 13.31
CA SER A 130 -7.50 -0.92 13.06
C SER A 130 -7.73 -1.31 11.59
N VAL A 131 -8.37 -0.46 10.79
CA VAL A 131 -8.56 -0.67 9.34
C VAL A 131 -7.48 0.06 8.55
N ASP A 132 -7.26 1.34 8.83
CA ASP A 132 -6.26 2.18 8.15
C ASP A 132 -5.35 2.84 9.20
N PHE A 133 -4.08 2.44 9.25
CA PHE A 133 -3.11 2.95 10.24
C PHE A 133 -2.85 4.46 10.12
N ARG A 134 -3.18 5.06 8.98
CA ARG A 134 -3.04 6.50 8.71
C ARG A 134 -4.08 7.34 9.45
N LYS A 135 -5.16 6.74 9.95
CA LYS A 135 -6.11 7.40 10.86
C LYS A 135 -5.48 7.57 12.23
N TYR A 136 -4.45 8.41 12.28
CA TYR A 136 -3.57 8.58 13.43
C TYR A 136 -4.34 8.98 14.69
N CYS A 137 -4.01 8.33 15.81
CA CYS A 137 -4.49 8.69 17.13
C CYS A 137 -3.30 9.16 17.96
N THR A 138 -3.31 10.42 18.38
CA THR A 138 -2.23 11.05 19.17
C THR A 138 -2.15 10.48 20.59
N GLU A 139 -3.29 10.09 21.16
CA GLU A 139 -3.35 9.54 22.53
C GLU A 139 -2.80 8.10 22.61
N LEU A 140 -2.97 7.32 21.55
CA LEU A 140 -2.46 5.95 21.45
C LEU A 140 -1.78 5.72 20.11
N PRO A 141 -0.52 6.17 19.95
CA PRO A 141 0.19 6.05 18.69
C PRO A 141 0.47 4.59 18.31
N ASN A 142 0.57 4.33 17.01
CA ASN A 142 0.97 3.02 16.50
C ASN A 142 2.38 2.68 17.00
N LYS A 143 2.58 1.43 17.44
CA LYS A 143 3.91 0.92 17.71
C LYS A 143 4.56 0.51 16.40
N ASN A 144 5.75 1.03 16.12
CA ASN A 144 6.53 0.76 14.91
C ASN A 144 7.85 0.09 15.31
N GLU A 145 8.22 -0.98 14.61
CA GLU A 145 9.47 -1.71 14.87
C GLU A 145 10.18 -2.08 13.57
N PRO A 146 11.53 -2.10 13.56
CA PRO A 146 12.28 -2.66 12.43
C PRO A 146 11.82 -4.09 12.16
N PHE A 147 11.69 -4.43 10.88
CA PHE A 147 11.23 -5.75 10.46
C PHE A 147 12.08 -6.27 9.29
N LYS A 148 12.28 -7.57 9.23
CA LYS A 148 12.92 -8.23 8.10
C LYS A 148 11.89 -9.09 7.38
N LEU A 149 11.60 -8.74 6.13
CA LEU A 149 10.74 -9.57 5.29
C LEU A 149 11.41 -10.95 5.03
N PRO A 150 10.63 -12.03 4.94
CA PRO A 150 11.15 -13.31 4.48
C PRO A 150 11.82 -13.19 3.11
N ASN A 151 12.95 -13.85 2.91
CA ASN A 151 13.73 -13.79 1.67
C ASN A 151 12.88 -14.13 0.42
N GLY A 152 11.93 -15.06 0.55
CA GLY A 152 11.02 -15.41 -0.54
C GLY A 152 10.10 -14.26 -0.95
N ILE A 153 9.65 -13.45 0.00
CA ILE A 153 8.82 -12.26 -0.25
C ILE A 153 9.70 -11.14 -0.86
N GLU A 154 10.91 -10.89 -0.31
CA GLU A 154 11.82 -9.89 -0.87
C GLU A 154 12.18 -10.18 -2.33
N LYS A 155 12.47 -11.43 -2.69
CA LYS A 155 12.77 -11.83 -4.08
C LYS A 155 11.58 -11.58 -5.03
N LYS A 156 10.37 -11.90 -4.59
CA LYS A 156 9.16 -11.63 -5.39
C LYS A 156 8.92 -10.13 -5.52
N LEU A 157 9.09 -9.39 -4.43
CA LEU A 157 8.90 -7.95 -4.42
C LEU A 157 9.94 -7.22 -5.29
N ASP A 158 11.20 -7.61 -5.27
CA ASP A 158 12.26 -7.10 -6.17
C ASP A 158 11.88 -7.33 -7.64
N LYS A 159 11.39 -8.53 -7.96
CA LYS A 159 10.89 -8.82 -9.32
C LYS A 159 9.71 -7.93 -9.71
N LEU A 160 8.81 -7.63 -8.76
CA LEU A 160 7.68 -6.73 -8.99
C LEU A 160 8.16 -5.30 -9.28
N TYR A 161 9.07 -4.76 -8.48
CA TYR A 161 9.63 -3.43 -8.69
C TYR A 161 10.30 -3.32 -10.08
N LYS A 162 11.09 -4.32 -10.47
CA LYS A 162 11.73 -4.38 -11.79
C LYS A 162 10.72 -4.43 -12.94
N LYS A 163 9.65 -5.24 -12.83
CA LYS A 163 8.59 -5.29 -13.84
C LYS A 163 7.82 -3.97 -13.96
N LEU A 164 7.70 -3.22 -12.86
CA LEU A 164 7.06 -1.91 -12.83
C LEU A 164 7.98 -0.77 -13.27
N ASP A 165 9.24 -1.06 -13.62
CA ASP A 165 10.27 -0.06 -13.97
C ASP A 165 10.47 0.95 -12.83
N LEU A 166 10.59 0.44 -11.60
CA LEU A 166 10.80 1.20 -10.38
C LEU A 166 12.08 0.75 -9.68
N ASN A 167 12.93 1.68 -9.30
CA ASN A 167 14.13 1.44 -8.47
C ASN A 167 13.97 1.94 -7.03
N THR A 168 12.84 2.54 -6.71
CA THR A 168 12.45 2.99 -5.36
C THR A 168 10.94 2.94 -5.19
N GLY A 169 10.50 3.01 -3.94
CA GLY A 169 9.10 3.07 -3.55
C GLY A 169 8.87 2.40 -2.20
N SER A 170 7.65 2.45 -1.70
CA SER A 170 7.24 1.69 -0.52
C SER A 170 6.13 0.72 -0.88
N ALA A 171 6.29 -0.53 -0.47
CA ALA A 171 5.25 -1.55 -0.57
C ALA A 171 4.57 -1.73 0.78
N ASP A 172 3.25 -1.86 0.76
CA ASP A 172 2.43 -2.08 1.94
C ASP A 172 1.87 -3.51 1.93
N PHE A 173 2.01 -4.20 3.07
CA PHE A 173 1.51 -5.55 3.33
C PHE A 173 0.66 -5.59 4.59
N ILE A 174 -0.23 -6.56 4.65
CA ILE A 174 -0.84 -7.06 5.88
C ILE A 174 -0.23 -8.42 6.19
N VAL A 175 0.13 -8.65 7.45
CA VAL A 175 0.32 -10.01 7.96
C VAL A 175 -1.02 -10.41 8.59
N ASP A 176 -1.66 -11.41 7.99
CA ASP A 176 -2.96 -11.91 8.45
C ASP A 176 -2.83 -12.74 9.75
N LYS A 177 -3.95 -13.22 10.30
CA LYS A 177 -3.95 -14.00 11.55
C LYS A 177 -3.25 -15.34 11.41
N GLU A 178 -3.22 -15.90 10.20
CA GLU A 178 -2.53 -17.15 9.86
C GLU A 178 -1.04 -16.95 9.58
N GLY A 179 -0.56 -15.70 9.56
CA GLY A 179 0.85 -15.36 9.32
C GLY A 179 1.21 -15.20 7.85
N ASN A 180 0.24 -15.16 6.93
CA ASN A 180 0.52 -14.90 5.54
C ASN A 180 0.79 -13.42 5.28
N TYR A 181 1.68 -13.15 4.34
CA TYR A 181 2.02 -11.81 3.86
C TYR A 181 1.14 -11.47 2.67
N VAL A 182 0.17 -10.58 2.87
CA VAL A 182 -0.79 -10.15 1.86
C VAL A 182 -0.37 -8.78 1.35
N PHE A 183 0.05 -8.72 0.08
CA PHE A 183 0.45 -7.49 -0.58
C PHE A 183 -0.77 -6.61 -0.88
N LEU A 184 -0.67 -5.32 -0.63
CA LEU A 184 -1.76 -4.36 -0.84
C LEU A 184 -1.49 -3.37 -1.98
N GLU A 185 -0.32 -2.75 -1.97
CA GLU A 185 0.01 -1.70 -2.95
C GLU A 185 1.49 -1.34 -2.94
N ILE A 186 1.94 -0.64 -4.00
CA ILE A 186 3.20 0.09 -4.06
C ILE A 186 2.91 1.58 -4.19
N ASN A 187 3.58 2.38 -3.37
CA ASN A 187 3.68 3.82 -3.53
C ASN A 187 5.04 4.16 -4.17
N PRO A 188 5.07 4.62 -5.44
CA PRO A 188 6.32 4.92 -6.14
C PRO A 188 7.11 6.08 -5.54
N ILE A 189 6.44 7.03 -4.87
CA ILE A 189 7.09 8.16 -4.18
C ILE A 189 7.86 7.69 -2.94
N GLY A 190 7.41 6.59 -2.33
CA GLY A 190 8.08 5.91 -1.24
C GLY A 190 7.82 6.49 0.14
N GLN A 191 7.83 7.82 0.33
CA GLN A 191 7.67 8.46 1.64
C GLN A 191 8.59 7.82 2.70
N PHE A 192 9.87 7.68 2.39
CA PHE A 192 10.85 6.89 3.13
C PHE A 192 11.01 7.30 4.59
N GLN A 193 10.77 8.58 4.93
CA GLN A 193 10.87 9.08 6.30
C GLN A 193 9.94 8.37 7.27
N MET A 194 8.76 7.90 6.79
CA MET A 194 7.83 7.10 7.59
C MET A 194 8.46 5.80 8.10
N THR A 195 9.46 5.27 7.41
CA THR A 195 10.17 4.05 7.78
C THR A 195 11.54 4.36 8.39
N SER A 196 12.22 5.41 7.89
CA SER A 196 13.55 5.81 8.34
C SER A 196 13.57 6.19 9.80
N LEU A 197 12.72 7.14 10.19
CA LEU A 197 12.73 7.73 11.53
C LEU A 197 12.35 6.71 12.62
N PRO A 198 11.20 6.01 12.56
CA PRO A 198 10.81 5.10 13.63
C PRO A 198 11.73 3.89 13.79
N CYS A 199 12.40 3.47 12.71
CA CYS A 199 13.26 2.29 12.69
C CYS A 199 14.76 2.61 12.74
N ASN A 200 15.14 3.88 12.81
CA ASN A 200 16.52 4.35 12.81
C ASN A 200 17.36 3.78 11.64
N TYR A 201 16.77 3.73 10.44
CA TYR A 201 17.43 3.15 9.27
C TYR A 201 18.40 4.09 8.58
N ASN A 202 18.38 5.39 8.89
CA ASN A 202 19.20 6.42 8.24
C ASN A 202 19.06 6.37 6.71
N LEU A 203 17.84 6.30 6.22
CA LEU A 203 17.57 6.17 4.77
C LEU A 203 18.02 7.41 4.01
N GLU A 204 17.99 8.57 4.63
CA GLU A 204 18.49 9.84 4.11
C GLU A 204 19.95 9.70 3.65
N GLN A 205 20.80 9.16 4.52
CA GLN A 205 22.20 8.92 4.20
C GLN A 205 22.40 7.84 3.14
N LYS A 206 21.58 6.78 3.20
CA LYS A 206 21.65 5.68 2.20
C LYS A 206 21.22 6.16 0.82
N ILE A 207 20.18 6.99 0.74
CA ILE A 207 19.72 7.62 -0.49
C ILE A 207 20.79 8.57 -1.05
N ALA A 208 21.39 9.41 -0.19
CA ALA A 208 22.48 10.31 -0.59
C ALA A 208 23.67 9.51 -1.14
N ASN A 209 24.11 8.46 -0.44
CA ASN A 209 25.19 7.59 -0.88
C ASN A 209 24.88 6.92 -2.23
N TYR A 210 23.65 6.42 -2.40
CA TYR A 210 23.22 5.85 -3.68
C TYR A 210 23.29 6.86 -4.82
N LEU A 211 22.84 8.11 -4.60
CA LEU A 211 22.88 9.16 -5.63
C LEU A 211 24.30 9.58 -5.99
N VAL A 212 25.26 9.50 -5.06
CA VAL A 212 26.66 9.88 -5.29
C VAL A 212 27.45 8.72 -5.90
N TYR A 213 27.26 7.50 -5.40
CA TYR A 213 28.15 6.36 -5.70
C TYR A 213 27.47 5.25 -6.49
N GLY A 214 26.14 5.25 -6.62
CA GLY A 214 25.36 4.22 -7.33
C GLY A 214 25.14 2.91 -6.56
N HIS A 215 25.52 2.83 -5.28
CA HIS A 215 25.39 1.61 -4.45
C HIS A 215 25.12 1.87 -2.98
#